data_28d21d97b672116040f7383c7ecf72ca
#
_entry.id   28d21d97b672116040f7383c7ecf72ca
#
_cell.length_a   1.000
_cell.length_b   1.000
_cell.length_c   1.000
_cell.angle_alpha   90.00
_cell.angle_beta   90.00
_cell.angle_gamma   90.00
#
_symmetry.space_group_name_H-M   'P 1'
#
loop_
_entity.id
_entity.type
_entity.pdbx_description
1 polymer ?
#
loop_
_entity_poly.entity_id
_entity_poly.type
_entity_poly.pdbx_seq_one_letter_code
_entity_poly.pdbx_strand_id
1 'polypeptide(L)'
;NMLNTQKLLKNMELLKKQLLAKGTDVSKVKLQTEQLNTQRENVHNKYISILNALKLNIGIPLERNITVVSEIEQRALTKNNVENILDLKIIQTQNKLLNSELSTLNKSRFLPSLNLIASYGTTGFGYDKTPNDFLKFYPIGFAGLQLTYPLFNGTVTQRKINQKKLEISNNELQAQLIGDKNKMETENALRQRTIAQQTVIVTENQITLAQSIYEQTVLQQKQGTTTLTDVLLADNALREAQQNYLSAVIDYLKADLELKKLTGTIKNENNE
;
A
#
# COMPACT_ATOMS: atom_id res chain seq x y z
N ASN A 1 -14.27 4.28 -29.36
CA ASN A 1 -13.18 4.60 -30.30
C ASN A 1 -13.02 3.50 -31.37
N MET A 2 -12.81 2.24 -31.02
CA MET A 2 -12.62 1.16 -31.99
C MET A 2 -13.81 1.00 -32.96
N LEU A 3 -15.05 1.08 -32.45
CA LEU A 3 -16.26 1.02 -33.28
C LEU A 3 -16.30 2.17 -34.30
N ASN A 4 -15.89 3.36 -33.89
CA ASN A 4 -15.87 4.55 -34.76
C ASN A 4 -14.81 4.40 -35.86
N THR A 5 -13.61 3.92 -35.51
CA THR A 5 -12.54 3.68 -36.49
C THR A 5 -12.90 2.58 -37.47
N GLN A 6 -13.58 1.51 -37.04
CA GLN A 6 -14.11 0.46 -37.93
C GLN A 6 -15.17 0.99 -38.90
N LYS A 7 -16.09 1.83 -38.40
CA LYS A 7 -17.09 2.51 -39.25
C LYS A 7 -16.40 3.42 -40.27
N LEU A 8 -15.39 4.17 -39.82
CA LEU A 8 -14.59 5.04 -40.71
C LEU A 8 -13.88 4.23 -41.80
N LEU A 9 -13.25 3.09 -41.42
CA LEU A 9 -12.60 2.20 -42.37
C LEU A 9 -13.56 1.71 -43.45
N LYS A 10 -14.74 1.20 -43.05
CA LYS A 10 -15.76 0.73 -43.96
C LYS A 10 -16.24 1.83 -44.92
N ASN A 11 -16.45 3.04 -44.39
CA ASN A 11 -16.84 4.20 -45.24
C ASN A 11 -15.75 4.57 -46.27
N MET A 12 -14.47 4.58 -45.82
CA MET A 12 -13.34 4.88 -46.70
C MET A 12 -13.15 3.81 -47.79
N GLU A 13 -13.38 2.55 -47.50
CA GLU A 13 -13.35 1.46 -48.48
C GLU A 13 -14.47 1.61 -49.54
N LEU A 14 -15.66 2.03 -49.12
CA LEU A 14 -16.78 2.30 -50.03
C LEU A 14 -16.46 3.50 -50.97
N LEU A 15 -15.95 4.59 -50.37
CA LEU A 15 -15.53 5.79 -51.15
C LEU A 15 -14.41 5.46 -52.12
N LYS A 16 -13.46 4.59 -51.73
CA LYS A 16 -12.40 4.14 -52.67
C LYS A 16 -12.98 3.34 -53.82
N LYS A 17 -13.94 2.46 -53.62
CA LYS A 17 -14.64 1.73 -54.69
C LYS A 17 -15.35 2.65 -55.66
N GLN A 18 -15.82 3.79 -55.18
CA GLN A 18 -16.46 4.85 -55.97
C GLN A 18 -15.44 5.85 -56.58
N LEU A 19 -14.12 5.61 -56.44
CA LEU A 19 -13.03 6.49 -56.88
C LEU A 19 -13.03 7.88 -56.20
N LEU A 20 -13.73 8.01 -55.07
CA LEU A 20 -13.85 9.26 -54.28
C LEU A 20 -12.83 9.37 -53.15
N ALA A 21 -12.06 8.32 -52.84
CA ALA A 21 -11.03 8.32 -51.82
C ALA A 21 -9.72 7.73 -52.34
N LYS A 22 -8.59 8.25 -51.87
CA LYS A 22 -7.25 7.75 -52.22
C LYS A 22 -6.98 6.41 -51.49
N GLY A 23 -6.24 5.50 -52.13
CA GLY A 23 -5.83 4.24 -51.53
C GLY A 23 -4.98 4.44 -50.25
N THR A 24 -4.16 5.51 -50.23
CA THR A 24 -3.38 5.90 -49.05
C THR A 24 -4.22 6.26 -47.84
N ASP A 25 -5.40 6.83 -48.04
CA ASP A 25 -6.30 7.20 -46.93
C ASP A 25 -6.95 5.95 -46.30
N VAL A 26 -7.33 4.97 -47.12
CA VAL A 26 -7.79 3.67 -46.62
C VAL A 26 -6.68 2.97 -45.80
N SER A 27 -5.44 3.01 -46.32
CA SER A 27 -4.29 2.40 -45.64
C SER A 27 -3.99 3.06 -44.29
N LYS A 28 -4.14 4.39 -44.18
CA LYS A 28 -3.98 5.13 -42.90
C LYS A 28 -5.01 4.66 -41.86
N VAL A 29 -6.29 4.61 -42.25
CA VAL A 29 -7.36 4.16 -41.33
C VAL A 29 -7.18 2.70 -40.95
N LYS A 30 -6.78 1.83 -41.88
CA LYS A 30 -6.48 0.43 -41.61
C LYS A 30 -5.34 0.29 -40.60
N LEU A 31 -4.23 0.98 -40.79
CA LEU A 31 -3.09 0.99 -39.85
C LEU A 31 -3.55 1.40 -38.45
N GLN A 32 -4.37 2.46 -38.35
CA GLN A 32 -4.89 2.93 -37.07
C GLN A 32 -5.82 1.90 -36.40
N THR A 33 -6.63 1.20 -37.18
CA THR A 33 -7.49 0.12 -36.68
C THR A 33 -6.66 -1.03 -36.11
N GLU A 34 -5.59 -1.43 -36.80
CA GLU A 34 -4.68 -2.50 -36.33
C GLU A 34 -3.92 -2.06 -35.05
N GLN A 35 -3.46 -0.82 -34.99
CA GLN A 35 -2.83 -0.26 -33.76
C GLN A 35 -3.80 -0.28 -32.59
N LEU A 36 -5.07 0.11 -32.76
CA LEU A 36 -6.08 0.07 -31.71
C LEU A 36 -6.39 -1.35 -31.26
N ASN A 37 -6.41 -2.33 -32.16
CA ASN A 37 -6.57 -3.75 -31.81
C ASN A 37 -5.42 -4.21 -30.91
N THR A 38 -4.17 -3.93 -31.29
CA THR A 38 -3.00 -4.29 -30.51
C THR A 38 -3.03 -3.61 -29.12
N GLN A 39 -3.40 -2.33 -29.06
CA GLN A 39 -3.55 -1.63 -27.78
C GLN A 39 -4.62 -2.25 -26.90
N ARG A 40 -5.77 -2.63 -27.47
CA ARG A 40 -6.84 -3.29 -26.73
C ARG A 40 -6.38 -4.63 -26.13
N GLU A 41 -5.68 -5.45 -26.90
CA GLU A 41 -5.13 -6.72 -26.42
C GLU A 41 -4.10 -6.52 -25.30
N ASN A 42 -3.23 -5.52 -25.43
CA ASN A 42 -2.26 -5.17 -24.39
C ASN A 42 -2.94 -4.72 -23.11
N VAL A 43 -4.00 -3.91 -23.19
CA VAL A 43 -4.79 -3.49 -22.03
C VAL A 43 -5.51 -4.68 -21.40
N HIS A 44 -6.06 -5.59 -22.21
CA HIS A 44 -6.71 -6.80 -21.70
C HIS A 44 -5.72 -7.71 -20.96
N ASN A 45 -4.53 -7.92 -21.51
CA ASN A 45 -3.48 -8.71 -20.85
C ASN A 45 -3.01 -8.05 -19.54
N LYS A 46 -2.87 -6.73 -19.52
CA LYS A 46 -2.56 -5.97 -18.29
C LYS A 46 -3.67 -6.13 -17.24
N TYR A 47 -4.94 -6.06 -17.65
CA TYR A 47 -6.08 -6.27 -16.76
C TYR A 47 -6.02 -7.65 -16.09
N ILE A 48 -5.80 -8.72 -16.89
CA ILE A 48 -5.66 -10.08 -16.36
C ILE A 48 -4.48 -10.17 -15.36
N SER A 49 -3.34 -9.58 -15.71
CA SER A 49 -2.14 -9.59 -14.85
C SER A 49 -2.40 -8.88 -13.51
N ILE A 50 -3.05 -7.71 -13.54
CA ILE A 50 -3.41 -6.95 -12.32
C ILE A 50 -4.44 -7.72 -11.49
N LEU A 51 -5.43 -8.35 -12.14
CA LEU A 51 -6.43 -9.17 -11.47
C LEU A 51 -5.79 -10.37 -10.75
N ASN A 52 -4.82 -11.03 -11.38
CA ASN A 52 -4.07 -12.12 -10.77
C ASN A 52 -3.20 -11.64 -9.60
N ALA A 53 -2.55 -10.48 -9.73
CA ALA A 53 -1.82 -9.87 -8.62
C ALA A 53 -2.74 -9.51 -7.45
N LEU A 54 -3.95 -9.00 -7.73
CA LEU A 54 -4.96 -8.74 -6.71
C LEU A 54 -5.37 -10.03 -6.00
N LYS A 55 -5.70 -11.10 -6.74
CA LYS A 55 -6.05 -12.41 -6.16
C LYS A 55 -4.95 -12.93 -5.24
N LEU A 56 -3.69 -12.84 -5.66
CA LEU A 56 -2.54 -13.25 -4.85
C LEU A 56 -2.45 -12.45 -3.56
N ASN A 57 -2.58 -11.12 -3.63
CA ASN A 57 -2.49 -10.25 -2.46
C ASN A 57 -3.60 -10.45 -1.43
N ILE A 58 -4.79 -10.86 -1.86
CA ILE A 58 -5.94 -11.14 -0.98
C ILE A 58 -6.09 -12.64 -0.63
N GLY A 59 -5.16 -13.49 -1.08
CA GLY A 59 -5.15 -14.92 -0.76
C GLY A 59 -6.24 -15.74 -1.47
N ILE A 60 -6.73 -15.27 -2.63
CA ILE A 60 -7.74 -16.00 -3.43
C ILE A 60 -7.03 -16.86 -4.47
N PRO A 61 -7.45 -18.15 -4.68
CA PRO A 61 -6.92 -18.99 -5.75
C PRO A 61 -7.07 -18.33 -7.13
N LEU A 62 -6.07 -18.50 -8.00
CA LEU A 62 -6.05 -17.87 -9.33
C LEU A 62 -7.21 -18.30 -10.23
N GLU A 63 -7.70 -19.52 -10.04
CA GLU A 63 -8.80 -20.11 -10.81
C GLU A 63 -10.17 -19.52 -10.46
N ARG A 64 -10.29 -18.87 -9.30
CA ARG A 64 -11.56 -18.29 -8.86
C ARG A 64 -11.84 -17.01 -9.66
N ASN A 65 -13.00 -16.93 -10.28
CA ASN A 65 -13.44 -15.73 -10.97
C ASN A 65 -13.87 -14.67 -9.94
N ILE A 66 -13.30 -13.48 -10.07
CA ILE A 66 -13.71 -12.28 -9.31
C ILE A 66 -14.06 -11.18 -10.30
N THR A 67 -15.08 -10.42 -9.98
CA THR A 67 -15.48 -9.22 -10.71
C THR A 67 -15.15 -8.00 -9.86
N VAL A 68 -14.53 -7.01 -10.48
CA VAL A 68 -14.20 -5.72 -9.83
C VAL A 68 -15.30 -4.73 -10.18
N VAL A 69 -15.86 -4.07 -9.16
CA VAL A 69 -16.84 -2.99 -9.37
C VAL A 69 -16.13 -1.80 -9.97
N SER A 70 -16.64 -1.28 -11.08
CA SER A 70 -16.02 -0.17 -11.81
C SER A 70 -16.49 1.22 -11.34
N GLU A 71 -17.47 1.27 -10.43
CA GLU A 71 -17.96 2.54 -9.90
C GLU A 71 -16.99 3.09 -8.86
N ILE A 72 -16.53 4.30 -9.10
CA ILE A 72 -15.61 5.02 -8.22
C ILE A 72 -16.44 6.01 -7.39
N GLU A 73 -16.69 5.68 -6.12
CA GLU A 73 -17.34 6.60 -5.20
C GLU A 73 -16.37 7.71 -4.78
N GLN A 74 -16.76 8.97 -5.07
CA GLN A 74 -16.08 10.14 -4.52
C GLN A 74 -16.59 10.38 -3.09
N ARG A 75 -15.87 9.88 -2.10
CA ARG A 75 -16.25 10.06 -0.69
C ARG A 75 -15.74 11.40 -0.13
N ALA A 76 -16.59 12.06 0.65
CA ALA A 76 -16.20 13.25 1.40
C ALA A 76 -15.17 12.94 2.48
N LEU A 77 -14.29 13.91 2.79
CA LEU A 77 -13.28 13.77 3.84
C LEU A 77 -13.94 13.66 5.21
N THR A 78 -13.65 12.59 5.95
CA THR A 78 -13.95 12.46 7.37
C THR A 78 -12.89 13.19 8.19
N LYS A 79 -13.30 13.85 9.28
CA LYS A 79 -12.38 14.58 10.17
C LYS A 79 -11.30 13.64 10.75
N ASN A 80 -10.06 14.06 10.68
CA ASN A 80 -8.90 13.25 11.05
C ASN A 80 -8.75 13.15 12.58
N ASN A 81 -8.57 11.92 13.10
CA ASN A 81 -8.07 11.69 14.45
C ASN A 81 -6.60 11.26 14.37
N VAL A 82 -5.71 12.18 14.65
CA VAL A 82 -4.25 11.97 14.69
C VAL A 82 -3.84 10.90 15.72
N GLU A 83 -4.70 10.64 16.70
CA GLU A 83 -4.45 9.67 17.80
C GLU A 83 -4.45 8.20 17.36
N ASN A 84 -4.89 7.89 16.14
CA ASN A 84 -5.01 6.50 15.66
C ASN A 84 -3.83 6.01 14.82
N ILE A 85 -2.71 6.73 14.82
CA ILE A 85 -1.52 6.33 14.09
C ILE A 85 -0.87 5.16 14.79
N LEU A 86 -0.80 4.00 14.11
CA LEU A 86 -0.25 2.77 14.66
C LEU A 86 1.18 2.94 15.17
N ASP A 87 2.03 3.62 14.42
CA ASP A 87 3.43 3.86 14.81
C ASP A 87 3.54 4.67 16.09
N LEU A 88 2.67 5.67 16.29
CA LEU A 88 2.63 6.44 17.52
C LEU A 88 2.19 5.58 18.71
N LYS A 89 1.21 4.70 18.52
CA LYS A 89 0.78 3.74 19.56
C LYS A 89 1.88 2.76 19.96
N ILE A 90 2.67 2.29 18.99
CA ILE A 90 3.82 1.42 19.24
C ILE A 90 4.84 2.14 20.13
N ILE A 91 5.24 3.35 19.75
CA ILE A 91 6.21 4.15 20.54
C ILE A 91 5.68 4.49 21.94
N GLN A 92 4.41 4.85 22.06
CA GLN A 92 3.78 5.09 23.36
C GLN A 92 3.76 3.82 24.25
N THR A 93 3.51 2.66 23.65
CA THR A 93 3.53 1.37 24.37
C THR A 93 4.95 1.03 24.81
N GLN A 94 5.94 1.29 23.98
CA GLN A 94 7.35 1.13 24.32
C GLN A 94 7.77 2.08 25.47
N ASN A 95 7.26 3.31 25.47
CA ASN A 95 7.48 4.25 26.58
C ASN A 95 6.91 3.71 27.90
N LYS A 96 5.71 3.15 27.90
CA LYS A 96 5.11 2.49 29.08
C LYS A 96 5.96 1.32 29.56
N LEU A 97 6.52 0.50 28.64
CA LEU A 97 7.41 -0.60 28.99
C LEU A 97 8.68 -0.07 29.66
N LEU A 98 9.37 0.91 29.06
CA LEU A 98 10.59 1.51 29.61
C LEU A 98 10.36 2.11 31.00
N ASN A 99 9.23 2.79 31.22
CA ASN A 99 8.86 3.33 32.53
C ASN A 99 8.59 2.23 33.56
N SER A 100 7.99 1.11 33.17
CA SER A 100 7.79 -0.06 34.02
C SER A 100 9.12 -0.69 34.43
N GLU A 101 10.04 -0.84 33.47
CA GLU A 101 11.40 -1.34 33.71
C GLU A 101 12.17 -0.41 34.66
N LEU A 102 12.08 0.92 34.44
CA LEU A 102 12.69 1.91 35.35
C LEU A 102 12.13 1.79 36.77
N SER A 103 10.81 1.62 36.91
CA SER A 103 10.16 1.39 38.21
C SER A 103 10.68 0.12 38.89
N THR A 104 10.82 -0.97 38.10
CA THR A 104 11.36 -2.25 38.59
C THR A 104 12.80 -2.13 39.06
N LEU A 105 13.67 -1.42 38.30
CA LEU A 105 15.05 -1.14 38.69
C LEU A 105 15.14 -0.30 39.97
N ASN A 106 14.28 0.70 40.12
CA ASN A 106 14.23 1.52 41.33
C ASN A 106 13.79 0.68 42.57
N LYS A 107 12.81 -0.22 42.40
CA LYS A 107 12.34 -1.11 43.50
C LYS A 107 13.36 -2.18 43.83
N SER A 108 14.00 -2.81 42.82
CA SER A 108 14.99 -3.86 43.03
C SER A 108 16.24 -3.41 43.79
N ARG A 109 16.42 -2.09 43.91
CA ARG A 109 17.50 -1.52 44.70
C ARG A 109 17.34 -1.77 46.21
N PHE A 110 16.10 -1.92 46.66
CA PHE A 110 15.73 -2.02 48.10
C PHE A 110 15.01 -3.31 48.46
N LEU A 111 14.60 -4.12 47.48
CA LEU A 111 13.85 -5.35 47.71
C LEU A 111 14.75 -6.57 47.49
N PRO A 112 14.64 -7.59 48.40
CA PRO A 112 15.30 -8.87 48.15
C PRO A 112 14.63 -9.61 46.98
N SER A 113 15.43 -10.42 46.27
CA SER A 113 14.91 -11.37 45.30
C SER A 113 14.69 -12.74 45.95
N LEU A 114 13.53 -13.34 45.68
CA LEU A 114 13.16 -14.69 46.13
C LEU A 114 13.08 -15.59 44.90
N ASN A 115 13.92 -16.64 44.85
CA ASN A 115 13.93 -17.62 43.81
C ASN A 115 13.56 -18.98 44.32
N LEU A 116 12.69 -19.70 43.62
CA LEU A 116 12.45 -21.13 43.84
C LEU A 116 13.38 -21.92 42.94
N ILE A 117 14.22 -22.77 43.48
CA ILE A 117 15.13 -23.62 42.77
C ILE A 117 14.70 -25.07 43.00
N ALA A 118 14.45 -25.82 41.94
CA ALA A 118 14.19 -27.24 42.01
C ALA A 118 14.99 -27.97 40.92
N SER A 119 15.57 -29.09 41.29
CA SER A 119 16.24 -29.98 40.38
C SER A 119 15.92 -31.42 40.71
N TYR A 120 15.70 -32.21 39.66
CA TYR A 120 15.50 -33.67 39.78
C TYR A 120 16.32 -34.35 38.69
N GLY A 121 17.04 -35.40 39.08
CA GLY A 121 17.88 -36.13 38.16
C GLY A 121 18.38 -37.45 38.74
N THR A 122 19.32 -38.07 38.08
CA THR A 122 20.00 -39.27 38.60
C THR A 122 21.49 -38.98 38.71
N THR A 123 22.10 -39.41 39.81
CA THR A 123 23.55 -39.32 39.99
C THR A 123 24.11 -40.74 40.01
N GLY A 124 25.10 -40.98 39.14
CA GLY A 124 25.83 -42.24 39.08
C GLY A 124 27.14 -42.17 39.88
N PHE A 125 27.35 -43.12 40.74
CA PHE A 125 28.60 -43.31 41.45
C PHE A 125 29.30 -44.58 40.91
N GLY A 126 30.48 -44.41 40.32
CA GLY A 126 31.28 -45.50 39.78
C GLY A 126 32.62 -45.58 40.50
N TYR A 127 32.64 -46.31 41.63
CA TYR A 127 33.90 -46.54 42.36
C TYR A 127 33.89 -47.96 42.93
N ASP A 128 34.00 -48.94 42.03
CA ASP A 128 34.06 -50.29 42.53
C ASP A 128 35.19 -51.12 41.87
N LYS A 129 35.79 -51.97 42.68
CA LYS A 129 36.85 -52.90 42.32
C LYS A 129 36.32 -54.17 41.64
N THR A 130 35.00 -54.34 41.56
CA THR A 130 34.37 -55.54 40.98
C THR A 130 33.67 -55.20 39.65
N PRO A 131 33.82 -56.01 38.59
CA PRO A 131 33.34 -55.69 37.24
C PRO A 131 31.80 -55.54 37.09
N ASN A 132 31.02 -56.00 38.05
CA ASN A 132 29.57 -56.03 37.97
C ASN A 132 28.83 -54.89 38.70
N ASP A 133 29.54 -54.00 39.40
CA ASP A 133 28.93 -52.88 40.18
C ASP A 133 29.39 -51.50 39.68
N PHE A 134 29.86 -51.43 38.45
CA PHE A 134 30.31 -50.21 37.84
C PHE A 134 29.11 -49.36 37.41
N LEU A 135 28.89 -48.19 38.02
CA LEU A 135 27.82 -47.21 37.75
C LEU A 135 26.43 -47.58 38.31
N LYS A 136 26.24 -47.40 39.61
CA LYS A 136 24.87 -47.34 40.18
C LYS A 136 24.31 -45.93 40.12
N PHE A 137 23.12 -45.79 39.48
CA PHE A 137 22.42 -44.51 39.38
C PHE A 137 21.38 -44.43 40.49
N TYR A 138 21.42 -43.35 41.24
CA TYR A 138 20.46 -43.06 42.30
C TYR A 138 19.66 -41.79 41.93
N PRO A 139 18.34 -41.78 42.14
CA PRO A 139 17.58 -40.59 41.93
C PRO A 139 17.96 -39.55 43.00
N ILE A 140 18.21 -38.31 42.55
CA ILE A 140 18.45 -37.19 43.44
C ILE A 140 17.48 -36.07 43.09
N GLY A 141 16.87 -35.50 44.09
CA GLY A 141 16.00 -34.34 43.90
C GLY A 141 16.15 -33.39 45.07
N PHE A 142 16.15 -32.11 44.76
CA PHE A 142 16.03 -31.09 45.79
C PHE A 142 15.11 -29.94 45.33
N ALA A 143 14.48 -29.30 46.29
CA ALA A 143 13.77 -28.07 46.14
C ALA A 143 14.16 -27.13 47.27
N GLY A 144 14.36 -25.85 46.93
CA GLY A 144 14.78 -24.85 47.92
C GLY A 144 14.32 -23.45 47.57
N LEU A 145 14.24 -22.60 48.58
CA LEU A 145 13.99 -21.18 48.44
C LEU A 145 15.32 -20.40 48.63
N GLN A 146 15.70 -19.59 47.67
CA GLN A 146 16.86 -18.74 47.76
C GLN A 146 16.42 -17.28 47.91
N LEU A 147 16.75 -16.66 49.03
CA LEU A 147 16.56 -15.24 49.28
C LEU A 147 17.88 -14.51 49.09
N THR A 148 17.94 -13.55 48.16
CA THR A 148 19.14 -12.76 47.87
C THR A 148 18.86 -11.28 48.11
N TYR A 149 19.62 -10.65 49.01
CA TYR A 149 19.52 -9.23 49.31
C TYR A 149 20.83 -8.52 48.91
N PRO A 150 20.82 -7.58 47.99
CA PRO A 150 22.03 -6.87 47.57
C PRO A 150 22.38 -5.78 48.59
N LEU A 151 23.43 -5.99 49.40
CA LEU A 151 23.94 -4.97 50.33
C LEU A 151 24.71 -3.86 49.62
N PHE A 152 25.51 -4.21 48.61
CA PHE A 152 26.28 -3.28 47.80
C PHE A 152 26.56 -3.88 46.42
N ASN A 153 26.27 -3.13 45.35
CA ASN A 153 26.50 -3.58 43.96
C ASN A 153 27.36 -2.59 43.14
N GLY A 154 28.19 -1.76 43.81
CA GLY A 154 29.17 -0.91 43.14
C GLY A 154 28.57 0.13 42.17
N THR A 155 27.39 0.68 42.45
CA THR A 155 26.67 1.66 41.59
C THR A 155 26.11 1.09 40.28
N VAL A 156 26.20 -0.20 40.01
CA VAL A 156 25.71 -0.82 38.76
C VAL A 156 24.23 -0.52 38.54
N THR A 157 23.38 -0.68 39.59
CA THR A 157 21.96 -0.38 39.50
C THR A 157 21.71 1.10 39.18
N GLN A 158 22.47 2.00 39.77
CA GLN A 158 22.35 3.46 39.50
C GLN A 158 22.69 3.77 38.03
N ARG A 159 23.72 3.17 37.47
CA ARG A 159 24.08 3.34 36.07
C ARG A 159 23.00 2.80 35.14
N LYS A 160 22.41 1.64 35.44
CA LYS A 160 21.28 1.08 34.69
C LYS A 160 20.05 2.01 34.76
N ILE A 161 19.75 2.60 35.90
CA ILE A 161 18.69 3.60 36.05
C ILE A 161 18.94 4.83 35.17
N ASN A 162 20.16 5.37 35.19
CA ASN A 162 20.51 6.52 34.34
C ASN A 162 20.44 6.17 32.84
N GLN A 163 20.93 4.99 32.46
CA GLN A 163 20.78 4.48 31.08
C GLN A 163 19.30 4.39 30.69
N LYS A 164 18.45 3.83 31.55
CA LYS A 164 17.02 3.67 31.26
C LYS A 164 16.31 5.03 31.13
N LYS A 165 16.71 6.04 31.92
CA LYS A 165 16.21 7.41 31.78
C LYS A 165 16.58 8.03 30.43
N LEU A 166 17.81 7.79 29.93
CA LEU A 166 18.21 8.24 28.61
C LEU A 166 17.44 7.53 27.49
N GLU A 167 17.18 6.22 27.65
CA GLU A 167 16.36 5.46 26.71
C GLU A 167 14.92 6.02 26.64
N ILE A 168 14.33 6.39 27.78
CA ILE A 168 13.01 7.04 27.84
C ILE A 168 13.04 8.37 27.11
N SER A 169 14.03 9.23 27.41
CA SER A 169 14.17 10.54 26.74
C SER A 169 14.33 10.40 25.23
N ASN A 170 15.13 9.43 24.76
CA ASN A 170 15.26 9.14 23.32
C ASN A 170 13.95 8.67 22.72
N ASN A 171 13.19 7.83 23.44
CA ASN A 171 11.90 7.35 22.98
C ASN A 171 10.86 8.49 22.86
N GLU A 172 10.90 9.47 23.79
CA GLU A 172 10.04 10.66 23.75
C GLU A 172 10.37 11.54 22.54
N LEU A 173 11.66 11.74 22.25
CA LEU A 173 12.11 12.49 21.06
C LEU A 173 11.69 11.78 19.76
N GLN A 174 11.77 10.44 19.71
CA GLN A 174 11.28 9.65 18.59
C GLN A 174 9.77 9.78 18.42
N ALA A 175 9.01 9.80 19.52
CA ALA A 175 7.55 10.00 19.46
C ALA A 175 7.20 11.37 18.88
N GLN A 176 7.91 12.44 19.28
CA GLN A 176 7.75 13.78 18.72
C GLN A 176 8.07 13.80 17.21
N LEU A 177 9.22 13.22 16.83
CA LEU A 177 9.62 13.16 15.42
C LEU A 177 8.60 12.43 14.54
N ILE A 178 8.07 11.29 15.01
CA ILE A 178 7.02 10.55 14.30
C ILE A 178 5.75 11.37 14.19
N GLY A 179 5.36 12.08 15.26
CA GLY A 179 4.19 12.96 15.24
C GLY A 179 4.33 14.09 14.22
N ASP A 180 5.45 14.80 14.24
CA ASP A 180 5.75 15.92 13.34
C ASP A 180 5.83 15.44 11.87
N LYS A 181 6.52 14.31 11.63
CA LYS A 181 6.61 13.69 10.32
C LYS A 181 5.21 13.33 9.79
N ASN A 182 4.39 12.68 10.60
CA ASN A 182 3.03 12.32 10.19
C ASN A 182 2.16 13.55 9.87
N LYS A 183 2.27 14.61 10.68
CA LYS A 183 1.58 15.87 10.41
C LYS A 183 1.99 16.46 9.06
N MET A 184 3.28 16.53 8.79
CA MET A 184 3.82 17.01 7.51
C MET A 184 3.34 16.15 6.34
N GLU A 185 3.42 14.82 6.46
CA GLU A 185 2.97 13.88 5.41
C GLU A 185 1.47 13.99 5.17
N THR A 186 0.66 14.13 6.23
CA THR A 186 -0.80 14.31 6.12
C THR A 186 -1.17 15.61 5.39
N GLU A 187 -0.48 16.72 5.72
CA GLU A 187 -0.70 18.00 5.02
C GLU A 187 -0.28 17.92 3.55
N ASN A 188 0.81 17.23 3.24
CA ASN A 188 1.26 17.01 1.86
C ASN A 188 0.27 16.13 1.09
N ALA A 189 -0.19 15.03 1.70
CA ALA A 189 -1.19 14.14 1.09
C ALA A 189 -2.54 14.85 0.85
N LEU A 190 -2.97 15.73 1.75
CA LEU A 190 -4.17 16.55 1.58
C LEU A 190 -4.03 17.50 0.38
N ARG A 191 -2.89 18.19 0.25
CA ARG A 191 -2.61 19.04 -0.91
C ARG A 191 -2.59 18.24 -2.21
N GLN A 192 -1.90 17.09 -2.20
CA GLN A 192 -1.81 16.23 -3.37
C GLN A 192 -3.19 15.71 -3.82
N ARG A 193 -4.02 15.28 -2.86
CA ARG A 193 -5.40 14.88 -3.15
C ARG A 193 -6.23 16.00 -3.75
N THR A 194 -6.11 17.22 -3.22
CA THR A 194 -6.83 18.38 -3.73
C THR A 194 -6.42 18.71 -5.17
N ILE A 195 -5.11 18.70 -5.46
CA ILE A 195 -4.59 18.92 -6.81
C ILE A 195 -5.09 17.82 -7.75
N ALA A 196 -5.01 16.56 -7.34
CA ALA A 196 -5.47 15.43 -8.14
C ALA A 196 -6.97 15.52 -8.44
N GLN A 197 -7.79 15.91 -7.47
CA GLN A 197 -9.23 16.13 -7.67
C GLN A 197 -9.51 17.25 -8.69
N GLN A 198 -8.78 18.36 -8.61
CA GLN A 198 -8.89 19.43 -9.59
C GLN A 198 -8.48 18.99 -10.99
N THR A 199 -7.43 18.15 -11.08
CA THR A 199 -6.96 17.59 -12.34
C THR A 199 -8.01 16.69 -12.99
N VAL A 200 -8.77 15.90 -12.21
CA VAL A 200 -9.89 15.09 -12.71
C VAL A 200 -10.94 16.00 -13.38
N ILE A 201 -11.34 17.09 -12.72
CA ILE A 201 -12.33 18.03 -13.24
C ILE A 201 -11.84 18.68 -14.56
N VAL A 202 -10.58 19.11 -14.59
CA VAL A 202 -9.99 19.74 -15.78
C VAL A 202 -9.93 18.76 -16.95
N THR A 203 -9.48 17.53 -16.71
CA THR A 203 -9.35 16.51 -17.76
C THR A 203 -10.73 16.02 -18.25
N GLU A 204 -11.74 15.99 -17.43
CA GLU A 204 -13.13 15.74 -17.84
C GLU A 204 -13.64 16.79 -18.82
N ASN A 205 -13.39 18.07 -18.54
CA ASN A 205 -13.72 19.18 -19.45
C ASN A 205 -12.93 19.07 -20.78
N GLN A 206 -11.66 18.61 -20.72
CA GLN A 206 -10.87 18.37 -21.93
C GLN A 206 -11.45 17.26 -22.81
N ILE A 207 -12.00 16.18 -22.24
CA ILE A 207 -12.72 15.16 -23.01
C ILE A 207 -13.91 15.78 -23.74
N THR A 208 -14.72 16.56 -23.05
CA THR A 208 -15.90 17.19 -23.63
C THR A 208 -15.53 18.10 -24.81
N LEU A 209 -14.46 18.89 -24.67
CA LEU A 209 -13.96 19.75 -25.73
C LEU A 209 -13.39 18.93 -26.90
N ALA A 210 -12.57 17.92 -26.63
CA ALA A 210 -11.98 17.09 -27.67
C ALA A 210 -13.03 16.27 -28.43
N GLN A 211 -14.09 15.82 -27.74
CA GLN A 211 -15.24 15.17 -28.36
C GLN A 211 -15.95 16.09 -29.33
N SER A 212 -16.22 17.34 -28.92
CA SER A 212 -16.85 18.35 -29.78
C SER A 212 -16.00 18.65 -31.04
N ILE A 213 -14.69 18.81 -30.86
CA ILE A 213 -13.76 19.03 -31.97
C ILE A 213 -13.79 17.84 -32.94
N TYR A 214 -13.74 16.59 -32.41
CA TYR A 214 -13.80 15.40 -33.25
C TYR A 214 -15.10 15.32 -34.06
N GLU A 215 -16.26 15.55 -33.43
CA GLU A 215 -17.56 15.51 -34.09
C GLU A 215 -17.70 16.58 -35.18
N GLN A 216 -17.24 17.81 -34.90
CA GLN A 216 -17.23 18.90 -35.89
C GLN A 216 -16.31 18.57 -37.06
N THR A 217 -15.11 18.05 -36.79
CA THR A 217 -14.14 17.69 -37.87
C THR A 217 -14.69 16.55 -38.73
N VAL A 218 -15.36 15.55 -38.15
CA VAL A 218 -16.04 14.48 -38.91
C VAL A 218 -17.13 15.05 -39.81
N LEU A 219 -17.94 16.03 -39.31
CA LEU A 219 -18.96 16.67 -40.09
C LEU A 219 -18.37 17.47 -41.25
N GLN A 220 -17.32 18.26 -41.03
CA GLN A 220 -16.59 19.00 -42.06
C GLN A 220 -15.97 18.09 -43.14
N GLN A 221 -15.44 16.95 -42.70
CA GLN A 221 -14.91 15.95 -43.64
C GLN A 221 -15.99 15.38 -44.55
N LYS A 222 -17.20 15.11 -44.01
CA LYS A 222 -18.35 14.67 -44.83
C LYS A 222 -18.80 15.72 -45.83
N GLN A 223 -18.63 17.02 -45.48
CA GLN A 223 -18.90 18.15 -46.40
C GLN A 223 -17.76 18.43 -47.36
N GLY A 224 -16.64 17.72 -47.25
CA GLY A 224 -15.48 17.93 -48.12
C GLY A 224 -14.64 19.16 -47.79
N THR A 225 -14.87 19.82 -46.64
CA THR A 225 -14.20 21.06 -46.20
C THR A 225 -12.94 20.83 -45.37
N THR A 226 -12.68 19.59 -44.93
CA THR A 226 -11.47 19.20 -44.21
C THR A 226 -10.94 17.85 -44.68
N THR A 227 -9.70 17.52 -44.33
CA THR A 227 -9.03 16.28 -44.77
C THR A 227 -9.28 15.12 -43.83
N LEU A 228 -9.09 13.87 -44.29
CA LEU A 228 -9.08 12.70 -43.38
C LEU A 228 -7.99 12.83 -42.32
N THR A 229 -6.85 13.43 -42.65
CA THR A 229 -5.77 13.62 -41.68
C THR A 229 -6.20 14.45 -40.49
N ASP A 230 -7.03 15.48 -40.69
CA ASP A 230 -7.56 16.32 -39.62
C ASP A 230 -8.50 15.51 -38.72
N VAL A 231 -9.33 14.64 -39.29
CA VAL A 231 -10.20 13.71 -38.51
C VAL A 231 -9.35 12.76 -37.67
N LEU A 232 -8.28 12.20 -38.24
CA LEU A 232 -7.38 11.32 -37.50
C LEU A 232 -6.62 12.03 -36.37
N LEU A 233 -6.24 13.27 -36.57
CA LEU A 233 -5.64 14.12 -35.52
C LEU A 233 -6.64 14.44 -34.42
N ALA A 234 -7.86 14.78 -34.75
CA ALA A 234 -8.93 15.04 -33.77
C ALA A 234 -9.29 13.76 -32.96
N ASP A 235 -9.33 12.58 -33.62
CA ASP A 235 -9.54 11.30 -32.94
C ASP A 235 -8.36 10.94 -32.00
N ASN A 236 -7.12 11.25 -32.39
CA ASN A 236 -5.96 11.07 -31.52
C ASN A 236 -6.02 12.01 -30.31
N ALA A 237 -6.37 13.28 -30.50
CA ALA A 237 -6.51 14.25 -29.41
C ALA A 237 -7.62 13.82 -28.42
N LEU A 238 -8.74 13.31 -28.92
CA LEU A 238 -9.81 12.77 -28.07
C LEU A 238 -9.34 11.57 -27.24
N ARG A 239 -8.58 10.65 -27.86
CA ARG A 239 -8.03 9.50 -27.13
C ARG A 239 -7.02 9.91 -26.08
N GLU A 240 -6.16 10.88 -26.39
CA GLU A 240 -5.22 11.44 -25.43
C GLU A 240 -5.94 12.08 -24.24
N ALA A 241 -6.98 12.88 -24.49
CA ALA A 241 -7.80 13.46 -23.41
C ALA A 241 -8.44 12.37 -22.54
N GLN A 242 -8.97 11.29 -23.13
CA GLN A 242 -9.53 10.16 -22.38
C GLN A 242 -8.48 9.42 -21.55
N GLN A 243 -7.28 9.21 -22.06
CA GLN A 243 -6.17 8.60 -21.31
C GLN A 243 -5.71 9.48 -20.15
N ASN A 244 -5.61 10.79 -20.37
CA ASN A 244 -5.25 11.76 -19.34
C ASN A 244 -6.29 11.78 -18.20
N TYR A 245 -7.57 11.73 -18.54
CA TYR A 245 -8.64 11.61 -17.53
C TYR A 245 -8.51 10.33 -16.70
N LEU A 246 -8.33 9.17 -17.34
CA LEU A 246 -8.15 7.91 -16.62
C LEU A 246 -6.93 7.95 -15.70
N SER A 247 -5.82 8.54 -16.17
CA SER A 247 -4.63 8.73 -15.34
C SER A 247 -4.92 9.64 -14.15
N ALA A 248 -5.61 10.77 -14.36
CA ALA A 248 -5.99 11.69 -13.30
C ALA A 248 -6.88 11.03 -12.24
N VAL A 249 -7.85 10.20 -12.66
CA VAL A 249 -8.70 9.43 -11.74
C VAL A 249 -7.88 8.44 -10.91
N ILE A 250 -6.94 7.72 -11.52
CA ILE A 250 -6.05 6.79 -10.81
C ILE A 250 -5.19 7.55 -9.79
N ASP A 251 -4.64 8.69 -10.16
CA ASP A 251 -3.80 9.51 -9.28
C ASP A 251 -4.60 10.10 -8.12
N TYR A 252 -5.86 10.50 -8.37
CA TYR A 252 -6.79 10.90 -7.31
C TYR A 252 -7.06 9.77 -6.32
N LEU A 253 -7.34 8.55 -6.81
CA LEU A 253 -7.59 7.38 -5.95
C LEU A 253 -6.37 7.02 -5.11
N LYS A 254 -5.16 7.09 -5.69
CA LYS A 254 -3.92 6.87 -4.95
C LYS A 254 -3.72 7.91 -3.85
N ALA A 255 -3.92 9.19 -4.17
CA ALA A 255 -3.79 10.29 -3.22
C ALA A 255 -4.84 10.19 -2.08
N ASP A 256 -6.07 9.80 -2.40
CA ASP A 256 -7.14 9.58 -1.41
C ASP A 256 -6.83 8.40 -0.48
N LEU A 257 -6.31 7.31 -1.05
CA LEU A 257 -5.89 6.14 -0.27
C LEU A 257 -4.70 6.45 0.66
N GLU A 258 -3.70 7.19 0.17
CA GLU A 258 -2.55 7.60 0.99
C GLU A 258 -2.98 8.51 2.14
N LEU A 259 -3.88 9.48 1.88
CA LEU A 259 -4.44 10.30 2.93
C LEU A 259 -5.20 9.46 3.97
N LYS A 260 -6.03 8.50 3.55
CA LYS A 260 -6.74 7.58 4.46
C LYS A 260 -5.79 6.73 5.29
N LYS A 261 -4.69 6.28 4.72
CA LYS A 261 -3.64 5.53 5.43
C LYS A 261 -2.99 6.39 6.52
N LEU A 262 -2.56 7.61 6.17
CA LEU A 262 -1.91 8.54 7.10
C LEU A 262 -2.84 9.01 8.22
N THR A 263 -4.14 9.08 7.97
CA THR A 263 -5.17 9.47 8.95
C THR A 263 -5.75 8.31 9.73
N GLY A 264 -5.36 7.07 9.43
CA GLY A 264 -5.89 5.87 10.08
C GLY A 264 -7.38 5.64 9.84
N THR A 265 -7.95 6.23 8.77
CA THR A 265 -9.37 6.13 8.43
C THR A 265 -9.71 4.97 7.49
N ILE A 266 -8.73 4.11 7.19
CA ILE A 266 -9.00 2.86 6.50
C ILE A 266 -9.77 1.97 7.45
N LYS A 267 -11.10 1.94 7.34
CA LYS A 267 -11.95 1.01 8.08
C LYS A 267 -11.81 -0.39 7.48
N ASN A 268 -11.54 -1.37 8.33
CA ASN A 268 -11.91 -2.76 8.03
C ASN A 268 -13.44 -2.83 8.08
N GLU A 269 -14.11 -2.91 6.95
CA GLU A 269 -15.57 -3.10 6.85
C GLU A 269 -16.04 -4.48 7.37
N ASN A 270 -15.14 -5.27 7.96
CA ASN A 270 -15.44 -6.63 8.46
C ASN A 270 -15.72 -6.70 9.97
N ASN A 271 -16.05 -5.59 10.65
CA ASN A 271 -16.48 -5.59 12.04
C ASN A 271 -17.84 -4.89 12.20
N GLU A 272 -18.87 -5.42 11.57
CA GLU A 272 -20.26 -5.39 12.00
C GLU A 272 -20.83 -6.81 12.01
#